data_7247e0a567f8063ae796967ba5d6923d
#
_entry.id   7247e0a567f8063ae796967ba5d6923d
#
_cell.length_a   1.000
_cell.length_b   1.000
_cell.length_c   1.000
_cell.angle_alpha   90.00
_cell.angle_beta   90.00
_cell.angle_gamma   90.00
#
_symmetry.space_group_name_H-M   'P 1'
#
loop_
_entity.id
_entity.type
_entity.pdbx_description
1 polymer ?
#
loop_
_entity_poly.entity_id
_entity_poly.type
_entity_poly.pdbx_seq_one_letter_code
_entity_poly.pdbx_strand_id
1 'polypeptide(L)'
;MIFMFCVECGSTDKKMVGDICIDCFLKDFQMIEIPENIKVEICSHCNSRIEEGKWTDSFLPEDEIIYRALERNIKINDLVENEIINLEIDQIKGTIANCYVEVIGEVYGVQLDETHDTSVRIMKTVCPTCSKLQAGYYESVVQFRADNRDIKPEEYDKADEVVKRTLDTVSYTHLRAHETGRNL
;
A
#
# COMPACT_ATOMS: atom_id res chain seq x y z
N MET A 1 35.98 5.07 -44.08
CA MET A 1 34.65 5.36 -43.46
C MET A 1 34.04 4.01 -43.09
N ILE A 2 33.83 3.76 -41.81
CA ILE A 2 33.14 2.54 -41.37
C ILE A 2 31.64 2.88 -41.48
N PHE A 3 30.95 2.27 -42.44
CA PHE A 3 29.50 2.35 -42.53
C PHE A 3 28.92 1.50 -41.42
N MET A 4 28.33 2.14 -40.41
CA MET A 4 27.55 1.47 -39.40
C MET A 4 26.20 1.11 -40.01
N PHE A 5 25.85 -0.15 -40.00
CA PHE A 5 24.54 -0.64 -40.46
C PHE A 5 23.89 -1.44 -39.33
N CYS A 6 22.59 -1.41 -39.28
CA CYS A 6 21.82 -2.17 -38.30
C CYS A 6 21.96 -3.67 -38.56
N VAL A 7 22.39 -4.44 -37.58
CA VAL A 7 22.60 -5.89 -37.73
C VAL A 7 21.28 -6.66 -37.91
N GLU A 8 20.15 -6.09 -37.53
CA GLU A 8 18.83 -6.73 -37.67
C GLU A 8 18.17 -6.41 -39.02
N CYS A 9 18.07 -5.15 -39.40
CA CYS A 9 17.34 -4.74 -40.61
C CYS A 9 18.23 -4.26 -41.75
N GLY A 10 19.56 -4.13 -41.53
CA GLY A 10 20.50 -3.65 -42.55
C GLY A 10 20.45 -2.18 -42.87
N SER A 11 19.63 -1.38 -42.18
CA SER A 11 19.49 0.05 -42.43
C SER A 11 20.74 0.83 -42.07
N THR A 12 21.13 1.82 -42.89
CA THR A 12 22.28 2.70 -42.67
C THR A 12 21.89 4.13 -42.35
N ASP A 13 20.63 4.50 -42.56
CA ASP A 13 20.14 5.88 -42.53
C ASP A 13 19.45 6.27 -41.23
N LYS A 14 19.38 5.34 -40.30
CA LYS A 14 18.66 5.52 -39.00
C LYS A 14 19.64 5.77 -37.86
N LYS A 15 19.15 6.44 -36.80
CA LYS A 15 19.91 6.61 -35.55
C LYS A 15 20.22 5.22 -34.98
N MET A 16 21.48 5.01 -34.61
CA MET A 16 21.95 3.73 -34.06
C MET A 16 21.96 3.77 -32.54
N VAL A 17 21.55 2.67 -31.95
CA VAL A 17 21.66 2.38 -30.51
C VAL A 17 22.50 1.11 -30.38
N GLY A 18 23.82 1.29 -30.13
CA GLY A 18 24.77 0.21 -30.25
C GLY A 18 24.86 -0.31 -31.70
N ASP A 19 24.62 -1.61 -31.90
CA ASP A 19 24.72 -2.30 -33.18
C ASP A 19 23.37 -2.38 -33.95
N ILE A 20 22.27 -1.86 -33.40
CA ILE A 20 20.93 -1.88 -33.99
C ILE A 20 20.39 -0.47 -34.16
N CYS A 21 19.49 -0.28 -35.14
CA CYS A 21 18.83 1.02 -35.30
C CYS A 21 17.73 1.23 -34.24
N ILE A 22 17.37 2.49 -34.02
CA ILE A 22 16.37 2.89 -33.06
C ILE A 22 15.02 2.16 -33.25
N ASP A 23 14.58 1.99 -34.49
CA ASP A 23 13.30 1.32 -34.77
C ASP A 23 13.34 -0.19 -34.42
N CYS A 24 14.48 -0.86 -34.61
CA CYS A 24 14.65 -2.24 -34.18
C CYS A 24 14.75 -2.35 -32.67
N PHE A 25 15.45 -1.41 -32.03
CA PHE A 25 15.54 -1.34 -30.57
C PHE A 25 14.16 -1.18 -29.94
N LEU A 26 13.33 -0.28 -30.47
CA LEU A 26 12.01 0.04 -29.89
C LEU A 26 10.94 -1.05 -30.14
N LYS A 27 11.16 -2.00 -31.04
CA LYS A 27 10.18 -3.08 -31.27
C LYS A 27 9.93 -3.95 -30.06
N ASP A 28 11.00 -4.27 -29.32
CA ASP A 28 10.95 -5.15 -28.17
C ASP A 28 11.17 -4.38 -26.86
N PHE A 29 11.23 -3.06 -26.93
CA PHE A 29 11.43 -2.21 -25.76
C PHE A 29 10.12 -2.04 -24.99
N GLN A 30 10.18 -2.26 -23.69
CA GLN A 30 9.09 -2.02 -22.74
C GLN A 30 9.45 -0.84 -21.86
N MET A 31 8.56 0.16 -21.82
CA MET A 31 8.75 1.35 -20.95
C MET A 31 8.55 1.03 -19.49
N ILE A 32 7.62 0.12 -19.17
CA ILE A 32 7.32 -0.29 -17.80
C ILE A 32 7.21 -1.81 -17.68
N GLU A 33 7.50 -2.28 -16.48
CA GLU A 33 7.20 -3.62 -16.01
C GLU A 33 6.14 -3.53 -14.92
N ILE A 34 4.98 -4.17 -15.12
CA ILE A 34 3.90 -4.27 -14.16
C ILE A 34 3.36 -5.70 -14.09
N PRO A 35 3.12 -6.27 -12.89
CA PRO A 35 2.50 -7.58 -12.77
C PRO A 35 1.04 -7.56 -13.25
N GLU A 36 0.58 -8.63 -13.92
CA GLU A 36 -0.82 -8.79 -14.32
C GLU A 36 -1.80 -8.82 -13.14
N ASN A 37 -1.33 -9.28 -11.98
CA ASN A 37 -2.14 -9.42 -10.77
C ASN A 37 -1.38 -8.91 -9.55
N ILE A 38 -1.88 -7.86 -8.95
CA ILE A 38 -1.36 -7.26 -7.71
C ILE A 38 -2.26 -7.67 -6.54
N LYS A 39 -1.67 -8.09 -5.41
CA LYS A 39 -2.43 -8.46 -4.21
C LYS A 39 -2.21 -7.42 -3.13
N VAL A 40 -3.30 -6.98 -2.51
CA VAL A 40 -3.29 -6.07 -1.37
C VAL A 40 -4.07 -6.69 -0.23
N GLU A 41 -3.46 -6.77 0.96
CA GLU A 41 -4.13 -7.28 2.15
C GLU A 41 -4.57 -6.13 3.04
N ILE A 42 -5.87 -6.11 3.40
CA ILE A 42 -6.48 -5.10 4.25
C ILE A 42 -7.17 -5.77 5.44
N CYS A 43 -7.09 -5.14 6.61
CA CYS A 43 -7.83 -5.58 7.77
C CYS A 43 -9.33 -5.29 7.61
N SER A 44 -10.17 -6.32 7.75
CA SER A 44 -11.63 -6.20 7.66
C SER A 44 -12.26 -5.36 8.78
N HIS A 45 -11.52 -5.04 9.86
CA HIS A 45 -12.03 -4.32 11.03
C HIS A 45 -11.56 -2.85 11.10
N CYS A 46 -10.29 -2.59 10.85
CA CYS A 46 -9.71 -1.26 10.99
C CYS A 46 -9.18 -0.66 9.69
N ASN A 47 -9.30 -1.38 8.56
CA ASN A 47 -8.77 -1.00 7.25
C ASN A 47 -7.25 -0.75 7.20
N SER A 48 -6.50 -1.13 8.26
CA SER A 48 -5.05 -1.17 8.13
C SER A 48 -4.64 -2.16 7.03
N ARG A 49 -3.55 -1.92 6.37
CA ARG A 49 -3.07 -2.70 5.23
C ARG A 49 -1.64 -3.16 5.42
N ILE A 50 -1.24 -4.18 4.70
CA ILE A 50 0.16 -4.61 4.66
C ILE A 50 0.89 -3.81 3.58
N GLU A 51 1.95 -3.11 4.00
CA GLU A 51 2.91 -2.44 3.15
C GLU A 51 4.31 -2.90 3.51
N GLU A 52 5.07 -3.38 2.53
CA GLU A 52 6.43 -3.90 2.75
C GLU A 52 6.53 -4.94 3.88
N GLY A 53 5.51 -5.79 4.01
CA GLY A 53 5.44 -6.81 5.05
C GLY A 53 5.08 -6.31 6.44
N LYS A 54 4.68 -5.04 6.61
CA LYS A 54 4.26 -4.46 7.88
C LYS A 54 2.84 -3.92 7.78
N TRP A 55 2.08 -4.05 8.88
CA TRP A 55 0.77 -3.44 9.01
C TRP A 55 0.92 -1.94 9.24
N THR A 56 0.19 -1.15 8.45
CA THR A 56 0.13 0.32 8.57
C THR A 56 -1.24 0.74 9.06
N ASP A 57 -1.31 1.68 10.01
CA ASP A 57 -2.55 2.09 10.68
C ASP A 57 -3.28 3.25 9.98
N SER A 58 -2.91 3.59 8.75
CA SER A 58 -3.58 4.69 8.05
C SER A 58 -4.88 4.20 7.40
N PHE A 59 -5.98 4.82 7.78
CA PHE A 59 -7.25 4.67 7.08
C PHE A 59 -7.16 5.35 5.71
N LEU A 60 -7.40 4.57 4.64
CA LEU A 60 -7.52 5.08 3.28
C LEU A 60 -8.76 4.50 2.61
N PRO A 61 -9.40 5.24 1.71
CA PRO A 61 -10.43 4.72 0.82
C PRO A 61 -9.90 3.57 -0.05
N GLU A 62 -10.79 2.67 -0.51
CA GLU A 62 -10.39 1.51 -1.31
C GLU A 62 -9.73 1.90 -2.64
N ASP A 63 -10.21 2.94 -3.30
CA ASP A 63 -9.64 3.49 -4.53
C ASP A 63 -8.21 3.99 -4.33
N GLU A 64 -7.96 4.73 -3.26
CA GLU A 64 -6.61 5.20 -2.90
C GLU A 64 -5.65 4.04 -2.63
N ILE A 65 -6.13 2.96 -2.00
CA ILE A 65 -5.34 1.75 -1.77
C ILE A 65 -4.95 1.08 -3.10
N ILE A 66 -5.88 1.05 -4.07
CA ILE A 66 -5.64 0.50 -5.39
C ILE A 66 -4.58 1.33 -6.14
N TYR A 67 -4.73 2.66 -6.18
CA TYR A 67 -3.75 3.55 -6.82
C TYR A 67 -2.35 3.39 -6.24
N ARG A 68 -2.22 3.37 -4.93
CA ARG A 68 -0.91 3.14 -4.28
C ARG A 68 -0.33 1.76 -4.55
N ALA A 69 -1.18 0.75 -4.70
CA ALA A 69 -0.73 -0.58 -5.06
C ALA A 69 -0.19 -0.61 -6.51
N LEU A 70 -0.83 0.10 -7.43
CA LEU A 70 -0.36 0.26 -8.81
C LEU A 70 0.99 0.99 -8.84
N GLU A 71 1.07 2.19 -8.24
CA GLU A 71 2.30 3.01 -8.21
C GLU A 71 3.51 2.25 -7.68
N ARG A 72 3.33 1.42 -6.65
CA ARG A 72 4.42 0.63 -6.06
C ARG A 72 4.88 -0.55 -6.89
N ASN A 73 4.02 -1.06 -7.76
CA ASN A 73 4.32 -2.24 -8.57
C ASN A 73 4.72 -1.89 -10.01
N ILE A 74 4.63 -0.62 -10.39
CA ILE A 74 5.15 -0.13 -11.66
C ILE A 74 6.65 0.09 -11.53
N LYS A 75 7.42 -0.55 -12.41
CA LYS A 75 8.85 -0.29 -12.56
C LYS A 75 9.07 0.35 -13.91
N ILE A 76 9.59 1.57 -13.89
CA ILE A 76 9.90 2.31 -15.10
C ILE A 76 11.31 1.92 -15.54
N ASN A 77 11.50 1.76 -16.85
CA ASN A 77 12.82 1.51 -17.42
C ASN A 77 13.68 2.77 -17.35
N ASP A 78 14.93 2.65 -16.92
CA ASP A 78 15.87 3.77 -16.73
C ASP A 78 16.16 4.59 -18.01
N LEU A 79 15.80 4.06 -19.18
CA LEU A 79 15.97 4.75 -20.47
C LEU A 79 14.79 5.65 -20.83
N VAL A 80 13.71 5.62 -20.07
CA VAL A 80 12.52 6.46 -20.30
C VAL A 80 12.76 7.83 -19.65
N GLU A 81 12.60 8.87 -20.44
CA GLU A 81 12.69 10.26 -20.03
C GLU A 81 11.32 10.93 -20.13
N ASN A 82 11.03 11.92 -19.28
CA ASN A 82 9.81 12.70 -19.27
C ASN A 82 8.52 11.85 -19.20
N GLU A 83 8.54 10.81 -18.36
CA GLU A 83 7.42 9.90 -18.21
C GLU A 83 6.18 10.57 -17.61
N ILE A 84 5.02 10.25 -18.19
CA ILE A 84 3.69 10.58 -17.67
C ILE A 84 2.94 9.25 -17.51
N ILE A 85 2.48 8.97 -16.30
CA ILE A 85 1.74 7.74 -15.98
C ILE A 85 0.30 8.13 -15.66
N ASN A 86 -0.63 7.59 -16.41
CA ASN A 86 -2.06 7.70 -16.17
C ASN A 86 -2.58 6.37 -15.63
N LEU A 87 -3.21 6.40 -14.46
CA LEU A 87 -3.78 5.24 -13.80
C LEU A 87 -5.30 5.37 -13.78
N GLU A 88 -6.02 4.39 -14.28
CA GLU A 88 -7.46 4.36 -14.28
C GLU A 88 -7.99 3.05 -13.71
N ILE A 89 -9.02 3.15 -12.87
CA ILE A 89 -9.78 1.99 -12.37
C ILE A 89 -11.00 1.85 -13.27
N ASP A 90 -10.99 0.85 -14.16
CA ASP A 90 -12.10 0.58 -15.09
C ASP A 90 -13.31 0.03 -14.34
N GLN A 91 -13.13 -1.04 -13.59
CA GLN A 91 -14.24 -1.69 -12.89
C GLN A 91 -13.79 -2.41 -11.61
N ILE A 92 -14.60 -2.24 -10.54
CA ILE A 92 -14.45 -3.01 -9.31
C ILE A 92 -15.55 -4.08 -9.26
N LYS A 93 -15.15 -5.36 -9.26
CA LYS A 93 -16.03 -6.52 -9.10
C LYS A 93 -15.71 -7.26 -7.80
N GLY A 94 -16.48 -6.99 -6.76
CA GLY A 94 -16.27 -7.62 -5.46
C GLY A 94 -14.91 -7.23 -4.86
N THR A 95 -13.94 -8.13 -4.88
CA THR A 95 -12.58 -7.92 -4.33
C THR A 95 -11.52 -7.71 -5.40
N ILE A 96 -11.90 -7.58 -6.67
CA ILE A 96 -10.99 -7.42 -7.80
C ILE A 96 -11.30 -6.09 -8.47
N ALA A 97 -10.30 -5.24 -8.58
CA ALA A 97 -10.33 -4.03 -9.39
C ALA A 97 -9.53 -4.27 -10.67
N ASN A 98 -10.18 -4.10 -11.82
CA ASN A 98 -9.50 -4.08 -13.11
C ASN A 98 -9.00 -2.65 -13.34
N CYS A 99 -7.75 -2.53 -13.68
CA CYS A 99 -7.06 -1.25 -13.81
C CYS A 99 -6.35 -1.17 -15.15
N TYR A 100 -6.29 0.04 -15.65
CA TYR A 100 -5.63 0.41 -16.89
C TYR A 100 -4.48 1.36 -16.57
N VAL A 101 -3.31 1.07 -17.12
CA VAL A 101 -2.10 1.86 -16.93
C VAL A 101 -1.63 2.33 -18.29
N GLU A 102 -1.61 3.62 -18.51
CA GLU A 102 -1.05 4.25 -19.71
C GLU A 102 0.23 4.97 -19.33
N VAL A 103 1.28 4.74 -20.08
CA VAL A 103 2.57 5.41 -19.90
C VAL A 103 2.96 6.09 -21.19
N ILE A 104 3.26 7.37 -21.09
CA ILE A 104 3.77 8.19 -22.19
C ILE A 104 5.17 8.65 -21.78
N GLY A 105 6.15 8.47 -22.65
CA GLY A 105 7.53 8.85 -22.35
C GLY A 105 8.37 9.02 -23.61
N GLU A 106 9.63 9.36 -23.41
CA GLU A 106 10.59 9.58 -24.50
C GLU A 106 11.79 8.64 -24.31
N VAL A 107 12.17 7.94 -25.37
CA VAL A 107 13.35 7.07 -25.38
C VAL A 107 14.25 7.44 -26.54
N TYR A 108 15.46 7.90 -26.25
CA TYR A 108 16.41 8.40 -27.23
C TYR A 108 15.87 9.48 -28.18
N GLY A 109 14.93 10.32 -27.73
CA GLY A 109 14.30 11.38 -28.53
C GLY A 109 13.11 10.90 -29.37
N VAL A 110 12.60 9.68 -29.14
CA VAL A 110 11.39 9.16 -29.75
C VAL A 110 10.31 9.05 -28.70
N GLN A 111 9.17 9.71 -28.95
CA GLN A 111 8.01 9.63 -28.08
C GLN A 111 7.32 8.28 -28.27
N LEU A 112 7.01 7.64 -27.16
CA LEU A 112 6.33 6.34 -27.10
C LEU A 112 5.14 6.45 -26.16
N ASP A 113 4.13 5.63 -26.45
CA ASP A 113 2.99 5.37 -25.60
C ASP A 113 2.82 3.86 -25.43
N GLU A 114 2.59 3.42 -24.19
CA GLU A 114 2.42 2.02 -23.86
C GLU A 114 1.26 1.88 -22.88
N THR A 115 0.45 0.83 -23.06
CA THR A 115 -0.74 0.59 -22.24
C THR A 115 -0.74 -0.84 -21.70
N HIS A 116 -1.10 -0.98 -20.43
CA HIS A 116 -1.15 -2.27 -19.74
C HIS A 116 -2.47 -2.44 -19.00
N ASP A 117 -3.04 -3.62 -19.13
CA ASP A 117 -4.15 -4.08 -18.29
C ASP A 117 -3.60 -4.84 -17.09
N THR A 118 -4.03 -4.49 -15.90
CA THR A 118 -3.67 -5.18 -14.67
C THR A 118 -4.86 -5.30 -13.74
N SER A 119 -4.77 -6.18 -12.76
CA SER A 119 -5.80 -6.34 -11.75
C SER A 119 -5.25 -6.24 -10.34
N VAL A 120 -5.94 -5.50 -9.48
CA VAL A 120 -5.63 -5.42 -8.06
C VAL A 120 -6.66 -6.23 -7.28
N ARG A 121 -6.20 -7.27 -6.58
CA ARG A 121 -7.04 -8.10 -5.72
C ARG A 121 -6.91 -7.67 -4.28
N ILE A 122 -8.02 -7.22 -3.69
CA ILE A 122 -8.14 -6.86 -2.28
C ILE A 122 -8.48 -8.10 -1.47
N MET A 123 -7.57 -8.50 -0.59
CA MET A 123 -7.75 -9.64 0.33
C MET A 123 -8.09 -9.11 1.72
N LYS A 124 -9.31 -9.42 2.21
CA LYS A 124 -9.74 -9.05 3.56
C LYS A 124 -9.25 -10.09 4.56
N THR A 125 -8.41 -9.66 5.50
CA THR A 125 -7.85 -10.46 6.59
C THR A 125 -8.02 -9.72 7.92
N VAL A 126 -7.47 -10.20 9.00
CA VAL A 126 -7.52 -9.54 10.32
C VAL A 126 -6.10 -9.21 10.76
N CYS A 127 -5.82 -7.94 11.01
CA CYS A 127 -4.50 -7.53 11.48
C CYS A 127 -4.23 -8.04 12.92
N PRO A 128 -2.95 -8.15 13.34
CA PRO A 128 -2.59 -8.64 14.66
C PRO A 128 -3.24 -7.86 15.80
N THR A 129 -3.37 -6.54 15.68
CA THR A 129 -4.02 -5.69 16.68
C THR A 129 -5.50 -6.02 16.82
N CYS A 130 -6.25 -6.11 15.72
CA CYS A 130 -7.66 -6.49 15.76
C CYS A 130 -7.85 -7.94 16.23
N SER A 131 -6.96 -8.85 15.86
CA SER A 131 -7.00 -10.24 16.34
C SER A 131 -6.81 -10.31 17.86
N LYS A 132 -5.84 -9.58 18.42
CA LYS A 132 -5.62 -9.48 19.86
C LYS A 132 -6.84 -8.89 20.58
N LEU A 133 -7.42 -7.81 20.03
CA LEU A 133 -8.62 -7.19 20.60
C LEU A 133 -9.82 -8.14 20.65
N GLN A 134 -10.05 -8.90 19.57
CA GLN A 134 -11.14 -9.87 19.52
C GLN A 134 -10.94 -11.05 20.46
N ALA A 135 -9.68 -11.50 20.61
CA ALA A 135 -9.32 -12.55 21.56
C ALA A 135 -9.39 -12.09 23.03
N GLY A 136 -9.69 -10.80 23.30
CA GLY A 136 -9.69 -10.26 24.66
C GLY A 136 -8.29 -10.19 25.27
N TYR A 137 -7.25 -10.17 24.43
CA TYR A 137 -5.87 -10.06 24.91
C TYR A 137 -5.63 -8.71 25.57
N TYR A 138 -4.92 -8.73 26.70
CA TYR A 138 -4.44 -7.55 27.42
C TYR A 138 -2.99 -7.77 27.87
N GLU A 139 -2.21 -6.70 27.90
CA GLU A 139 -0.79 -6.76 28.29
C GLU A 139 -0.61 -6.47 29.79
N SER A 140 -1.55 -5.74 30.40
CA SER A 140 -1.53 -5.43 31.81
C SER A 140 -2.93 -5.23 32.38
N VAL A 141 -3.07 -5.42 33.69
CA VAL A 141 -4.27 -5.11 34.46
C VAL A 141 -3.91 -4.04 35.48
N VAL A 142 -4.58 -2.91 35.44
CA VAL A 142 -4.42 -1.85 36.44
C VAL A 142 -5.60 -1.94 37.40
N GLN A 143 -5.29 -2.09 38.70
CA GLN A 143 -6.29 -2.23 39.74
C GLN A 143 -6.20 -1.05 40.72
N PHE A 144 -7.31 -0.35 40.89
CA PHE A 144 -7.45 0.71 41.90
C PHE A 144 -8.19 0.16 43.12
N ARG A 145 -7.71 0.45 44.30
CA ARG A 145 -8.34 0.05 45.57
C ARG A 145 -8.34 1.21 46.54
N ALA A 146 -9.43 1.37 47.30
CA ALA A 146 -9.44 2.21 48.48
C ALA A 146 -9.04 1.37 49.72
N ASP A 147 -8.32 1.97 50.65
CA ASP A 147 -7.89 1.29 51.87
C ASP A 147 -9.02 1.27 52.92
N ASN A 148 -9.45 0.06 53.30
CA ASN A 148 -10.49 -0.19 54.32
C ASN A 148 -11.85 0.52 54.08
N ARG A 149 -12.20 0.85 52.86
CA ARG A 149 -13.47 1.48 52.46
C ARG A 149 -13.78 1.24 51.00
N ASP A 150 -14.99 1.52 50.60
CA ASP A 150 -15.38 1.53 49.17
C ASP A 150 -14.79 2.75 48.45
N ILE A 151 -14.49 2.56 47.17
CA ILE A 151 -14.06 3.65 46.26
C ILE A 151 -15.24 4.58 46.05
N LYS A 152 -15.03 5.89 46.20
CA LYS A 152 -16.05 6.90 45.90
C LYS A 152 -16.13 7.14 44.40
N PRO A 153 -17.30 7.51 43.85
CA PRO A 153 -17.47 7.82 42.43
C PRO A 153 -16.45 8.84 41.89
N GLU A 154 -16.16 9.89 42.68
CA GLU A 154 -15.21 10.95 42.30
C GLU A 154 -13.76 10.43 42.18
N GLU A 155 -13.40 9.40 42.96
CA GLU A 155 -12.09 8.75 42.92
C GLU A 155 -11.98 7.83 41.70
N TYR A 156 -13.10 7.22 41.33
CA TYR A 156 -13.21 6.40 40.12
C TYR A 156 -13.02 7.26 38.85
N ASP A 157 -13.74 8.40 38.76
CA ASP A 157 -13.63 9.35 37.67
C ASP A 157 -12.20 9.88 37.54
N LYS A 158 -11.55 10.20 38.66
CA LYS A 158 -10.17 10.69 38.67
C LYS A 158 -9.17 9.61 38.24
N ALA A 159 -9.38 8.35 38.62
CA ALA A 159 -8.55 7.23 38.18
C ALA A 159 -8.69 7.02 36.68
N ASP A 160 -9.91 7.04 36.14
CA ASP A 160 -10.20 6.91 34.72
C ASP A 160 -9.55 8.05 33.89
N GLU A 161 -9.66 9.30 34.38
CA GLU A 161 -8.99 10.45 33.75
C GLU A 161 -7.46 10.29 33.67
N VAL A 162 -6.83 9.87 34.78
CA VAL A 162 -5.38 9.66 34.83
C VAL A 162 -4.97 8.56 33.86
N VAL A 163 -5.70 7.46 33.83
CA VAL A 163 -5.43 6.36 32.91
C VAL A 163 -5.57 6.79 31.45
N LYS A 164 -6.66 7.45 31.09
CA LYS A 164 -6.89 7.98 29.74
C LYS A 164 -5.77 8.93 29.32
N ARG A 165 -5.43 9.91 30.14
CA ARG A 165 -4.34 10.85 29.87
C ARG A 165 -2.98 10.17 29.68
N THR A 166 -2.72 9.10 30.46
CA THR A 166 -1.46 8.35 30.32
C THR A 166 -1.45 7.54 29.01
N LEU A 167 -2.59 6.99 28.59
CA LEU A 167 -2.71 6.21 27.37
C LEU A 167 -2.67 7.06 26.10
N ASP A 168 -3.17 8.28 26.13
CA ASP A 168 -3.06 9.23 25.00
C ASP A 168 -1.60 9.56 24.66
N THR A 169 -0.69 9.37 25.64
CA THR A 169 0.76 9.51 25.42
C THR A 169 1.40 8.24 24.85
N VAL A 170 0.71 7.09 24.87
CA VAL A 170 1.23 5.78 24.41
C VAL A 170 0.36 5.28 23.27
N SER A 171 0.81 5.44 22.07
CA SER A 171 0.11 5.32 20.78
C SER A 171 -0.64 3.99 20.47
N TYR A 172 -0.69 2.98 21.35
CA TYR A 172 -1.18 1.63 20.98
C TYR A 172 -2.01 0.89 22.04
N THR A 173 -2.64 1.59 22.99
CA THR A 173 -3.35 0.89 24.07
C THR A 173 -4.86 1.08 24.02
N HIS A 174 -5.59 -0.04 23.94
CA HIS A 174 -7.05 -0.07 24.08
C HIS A 174 -7.44 -0.46 25.51
N LEU A 175 -8.25 0.38 26.15
CA LEU A 175 -8.81 0.11 27.47
C LEU A 175 -10.14 -0.65 27.37
N ARG A 176 -10.28 -1.70 28.16
CA ARG A 176 -11.58 -2.24 28.57
C ARG A 176 -11.74 -2.04 30.07
N ALA A 177 -12.68 -1.23 30.48
CA ALA A 177 -13.07 -1.11 31.89
C ALA A 177 -14.03 -2.26 32.25
N HIS A 178 -13.70 -3.06 33.25
CA HIS A 178 -14.63 -3.97 33.90
C HIS A 178 -14.86 -3.49 35.33
N GLU A 179 -16.10 -3.12 35.64
CA GLU A 179 -16.51 -2.98 37.03
C GLU A 179 -16.59 -4.36 37.66
N THR A 180 -15.64 -4.68 38.56
CA THR A 180 -15.81 -5.78 39.45
C THR A 180 -16.19 -5.24 40.82
N GLY A 181 -17.47 -4.90 40.98
CA GLY A 181 -18.05 -4.74 42.28
C GLY A 181 -18.22 -6.13 42.92
N ARG A 182 -17.30 -6.52 43.76
CA ARG A 182 -17.59 -7.45 44.85
C ARG A 182 -16.46 -7.41 45.89
N ASN A 183 -16.82 -6.84 47.03
CA ASN A 183 -16.12 -7.09 48.29
C ASN A 183 -16.42 -8.50 48.78
N LEU A 184 -15.39 -9.27 49.12
CA LEU A 184 -15.43 -10.29 50.15
C LEU A 184 -14.41 -9.91 51.20
#